data_2e58db47fb3af5196d74c0063702ff07
#
_entry.id   2e58db47fb3af5196d74c0063702ff07
#
_cell.length_a   1.000
_cell.length_b   1.000
_cell.length_c   1.000
_cell.angle_alpha   90.00
_cell.angle_beta   90.00
_cell.angle_gamma   90.00
#
_symmetry.space_group_name_H-M   'P 1'
#
loop_
_entity.id
_entity.type
_entity.pdbx_description
1 polymer ?
#
loop_
_entity_poly.entity_id
_entity_poly.type
_entity_poly.pdbx_seq_one_letter_code
_entity_poly.pdbx_strand_id
1 'polypeptide(L)'
;MESGKKSLRSSRPALLLATICIILSSATVKAAETDGTQGEDFSAEARLLYRAVACSGNTALPANLDRQIVDRHCVKLKARMQRYRRVYLARAAPFLAALRPSGLPDTVVYPFGGGDLLAALTTYPDARRITTLSLELSGDPRRITTIDNERLDKSLDIVDHNIGGLLTANDSTTETLMDTQQGDLPGQLSYFLVALAVHGFEPVSLRYFHVQPDGSLHYYTAADVSAMESRVARARHGKWTSPDFSEAFANSELVFRPVGADGPLRVHRHIGANLRDDSLKQDGPILTYLRSQGRVAAMTKAASYCLWNPRFSRIRNYLLSNMVFMISDGTGIPPEIAQQEGFVQETYGSFKGAMCFDHCPSTEYNDQFKDLWANQPQRKLGFRYGYVDSKSSYHLLVTRRAPPTKL
;
A
#
# COMPACT_ATOMS: atom_id res chain seq x y z
N MET A 1 86.30 40.73 -30.86
CA MET A 1 85.79 42.07 -30.99
C MET A 1 84.29 42.04 -30.74
N GLU A 2 83.88 42.70 -29.69
CA GLU A 2 82.55 43.18 -29.26
C GLU A 2 81.36 42.23 -29.35
N SER A 3 80.95 41.61 -28.31
CA SER A 3 80.27 42.05 -27.09
C SER A 3 78.98 42.82 -27.34
N GLY A 4 77.85 42.18 -27.28
CA GLY A 4 76.56 42.76 -27.28
C GLY A 4 75.65 42.01 -26.31
N LYS A 5 75.67 42.42 -25.02
CA LYS A 5 74.71 41.98 -24.03
C LYS A 5 73.31 42.54 -24.33
N LYS A 6 72.33 41.67 -24.54
CA LYS A 6 70.92 42.07 -24.52
C LYS A 6 70.24 41.44 -23.26
N SER A 7 69.78 42.34 -22.43
CA SER A 7 68.98 42.12 -21.22
C SER A 7 67.64 41.47 -21.57
N LEU A 8 67.35 40.34 -20.99
CA LEU A 8 66.04 39.70 -21.01
C LEU A 8 65.24 40.20 -19.78
N ARG A 9 64.23 41.00 -20.08
CA ARG A 9 63.17 41.34 -19.09
C ARG A 9 62.27 40.14 -18.88
N SER A 10 62.24 39.68 -17.66
CA SER A 10 61.33 38.69 -17.15
C SER A 10 59.94 39.30 -17.00
N SER A 11 59.00 38.88 -17.83
CA SER A 11 57.57 39.14 -17.67
C SER A 11 56.92 37.93 -16.95
N ARG A 12 56.52 38.15 -15.72
CA ARG A 12 55.72 37.18 -14.94
C ARG A 12 54.30 37.17 -15.50
N PRO A 13 53.69 36.01 -15.83
CA PRO A 13 52.26 35.94 -16.07
C PRO A 13 51.50 35.99 -14.76
N ALA A 14 50.56 36.91 -14.64
CA ALA A 14 49.58 36.95 -13.57
C ALA A 14 48.63 35.79 -13.69
N LEU A 15 48.64 34.89 -12.72
CA LEU A 15 47.69 33.78 -12.60
C LEU A 15 46.35 34.35 -12.11
N LEU A 16 45.39 34.52 -13.03
CA LEU A 16 43.98 34.77 -12.68
C LEU A 16 43.38 33.48 -12.11
N LEU A 17 43.24 33.40 -10.78
CA LEU A 17 42.39 32.38 -10.15
C LEU A 17 40.92 32.75 -10.43
N ALA A 18 40.31 32.10 -11.39
CA ALA A 18 38.87 32.09 -11.56
C ALA A 18 38.26 31.20 -10.48
N THR A 19 37.76 31.78 -9.41
CA THR A 19 36.96 31.08 -8.40
C THR A 19 35.60 30.71 -9.01
N ILE A 20 35.46 29.49 -9.46
CA ILE A 20 34.17 28.94 -9.89
C ILE A 20 33.35 28.66 -8.63
N CYS A 21 32.45 29.59 -8.26
CA CYS A 21 31.38 29.33 -7.33
C CYS A 21 30.40 28.34 -7.95
N ILE A 22 30.57 27.05 -7.61
CA ILE A 22 29.54 26.03 -7.87
C ILE A 22 28.41 26.33 -6.88
N ILE A 23 27.39 27.04 -7.35
CA ILE A 23 26.11 27.17 -6.64
C ILE A 23 25.46 25.78 -6.75
N LEU A 24 25.67 24.96 -5.73
CA LEU A 24 24.85 23.77 -5.48
C LEU A 24 23.43 24.28 -5.16
N SER A 25 22.62 24.40 -6.19
CA SER A 25 21.17 24.51 -6.04
C SER A 25 20.68 23.21 -5.40
N SER A 26 20.68 23.16 -4.07
CA SER A 26 19.89 22.18 -3.33
C SER A 26 18.42 22.46 -3.70
N ALA A 27 17.92 21.75 -4.70
CA ALA A 27 16.50 21.62 -4.92
C ALA A 27 15.95 20.92 -3.67
N THR A 28 15.58 21.72 -2.68
CA THR A 28 14.66 21.29 -1.62
C THR A 28 13.41 20.83 -2.36
N VAL A 29 13.27 19.51 -2.47
CA VAL A 29 11.97 18.91 -2.77
C VAL A 29 11.07 19.38 -1.62
N LYS A 30 10.31 20.44 -1.88
CA LYS A 30 9.18 20.80 -1.05
C LYS A 30 8.34 19.54 -0.96
N ALA A 31 8.40 18.88 0.19
CA ALA A 31 7.34 17.96 0.56
C ALA A 31 6.05 18.75 0.29
N ALA A 32 5.14 18.22 -0.50
CA ALA A 32 3.82 18.81 -0.65
C ALA A 32 3.29 18.92 0.78
N GLU A 33 3.40 20.12 1.35
CA GLU A 33 2.66 20.48 2.53
C GLU A 33 1.22 20.16 2.16
N THR A 34 0.64 19.21 2.86
CA THR A 34 -0.81 19.03 2.88
C THR A 34 -1.33 20.40 3.28
N ASP A 35 -1.97 21.08 2.33
CA ASP A 35 -2.65 22.33 2.59
C ASP A 35 -3.70 22.03 3.68
N GLY A 36 -3.35 22.32 4.94
CA GLY A 36 -3.95 21.76 6.15
C GLY A 36 -5.36 22.29 6.45
N THR A 37 -6.05 22.87 5.47
CA THR A 37 -7.27 23.66 5.71
C THR A 37 -8.49 23.27 4.88
N GLN A 38 -8.40 22.29 3.98
CA GLN A 38 -9.52 21.93 3.12
C GLN A 38 -9.87 20.44 3.22
N GLY A 39 -10.91 20.12 3.98
CA GLY A 39 -11.50 18.80 4.09
C GLY A 39 -11.94 18.47 5.50
N GLU A 40 -13.03 17.73 5.62
CA GLU A 40 -13.51 17.22 6.91
C GLU A 40 -12.52 16.22 7.49
N ASP A 41 -12.18 16.40 8.77
CA ASP A 41 -11.25 15.52 9.49
C ASP A 41 -12.00 14.58 10.42
N PHE A 42 -11.97 13.30 10.12
CA PHE A 42 -12.56 12.21 10.88
C PHE A 42 -11.58 11.58 11.87
N SER A 43 -10.62 12.36 12.37
CA SER A 43 -9.60 11.86 13.30
C SER A 43 -10.19 11.36 14.64
N ALA A 44 -11.30 11.92 15.08
CA ALA A 44 -12.00 11.48 16.31
C ALA A 44 -12.57 10.08 16.12
N GLU A 45 -13.27 9.85 15.02
CA GLU A 45 -13.83 8.55 14.64
C GLU A 45 -12.73 7.51 14.39
N ALA A 46 -11.65 7.90 13.71
CA ALA A 46 -10.50 7.03 13.49
C ALA A 46 -9.87 6.57 14.82
N ARG A 47 -9.71 7.46 15.79
CA ARG A 47 -9.21 7.10 17.13
C ARG A 47 -10.19 6.24 17.90
N LEU A 48 -11.50 6.48 17.76
CA LEU A 48 -12.53 5.65 18.40
C LEU A 48 -12.54 4.23 17.79
N LEU A 49 -12.48 4.10 16.46
CA LEU A 49 -12.35 2.83 15.78
C LEU A 49 -11.02 2.13 16.16
N TYR A 50 -9.93 2.87 16.25
CA TYR A 50 -8.65 2.34 16.69
C TYR A 50 -8.72 1.76 18.12
N ARG A 51 -9.52 2.38 19.00
CA ARG A 51 -9.76 1.86 20.35
C ARG A 51 -10.71 0.66 20.34
N ALA A 52 -11.83 0.73 19.63
CA ALA A 52 -12.87 -0.28 19.70
C ALA A 52 -12.58 -1.50 18.80
N VAL A 53 -12.08 -1.27 17.58
CA VAL A 53 -11.86 -2.32 16.56
C VAL A 53 -10.43 -2.84 16.56
N ALA A 54 -9.43 -1.95 16.60
CA ALA A 54 -8.02 -2.36 16.62
C ALA A 54 -7.46 -2.58 18.03
N CYS A 55 -8.28 -2.38 19.07
CA CYS A 55 -7.96 -2.65 20.47
C CYS A 55 -6.72 -1.91 20.99
N SER A 56 -6.47 -0.73 20.49
CA SER A 56 -5.30 0.09 20.74
C SER A 56 -5.68 1.55 20.99
N GLY A 57 -4.73 2.32 21.56
CA GLY A 57 -5.03 3.71 21.99
C GLY A 57 -5.78 3.78 23.30
N ASN A 58 -6.01 5.01 23.76
CA ASN A 58 -6.59 5.34 25.07
C ASN A 58 -7.87 6.19 24.97
N THR A 59 -8.44 6.35 23.77
CA THR A 59 -9.70 7.09 23.57
C THR A 59 -10.81 6.47 24.41
N ALA A 60 -11.52 7.31 25.17
CA ALA A 60 -12.67 6.87 25.95
C ALA A 60 -13.78 6.37 24.99
N LEU A 61 -14.38 5.23 25.34
CA LEU A 61 -15.56 4.74 24.63
C LEU A 61 -16.78 5.61 25.02
N PRO A 62 -17.57 6.07 24.05
CA PRO A 62 -18.81 6.79 24.34
C PRO A 62 -19.82 5.86 25.03
N ALA A 63 -20.78 6.45 25.77
CA ALA A 63 -21.71 5.70 26.61
C ALA A 63 -22.64 4.74 25.87
N ASN A 64 -22.85 4.95 24.57
CA ASN A 64 -23.65 4.07 23.71
C ASN A 64 -22.93 2.78 23.32
N LEU A 65 -21.61 2.68 23.49
CA LEU A 65 -20.84 1.46 23.20
C LEU A 65 -20.60 0.64 24.46
N ASP A 66 -21.12 -0.58 24.48
CA ASP A 66 -20.93 -1.50 25.61
C ASP A 66 -19.44 -1.91 25.70
N ARG A 67 -18.82 -1.50 26.79
CA ARG A 67 -17.43 -1.80 27.08
C ARG A 67 -17.15 -3.31 27.16
N GLN A 68 -18.09 -4.12 27.63
CA GLN A 68 -17.90 -5.56 27.74
C GLN A 68 -17.83 -6.24 26.35
N ILE A 69 -18.60 -5.75 25.39
CA ILE A 69 -18.54 -6.21 24.00
C ILE A 69 -17.16 -5.92 23.42
N VAL A 70 -16.71 -4.66 23.52
CA VAL A 70 -15.38 -4.25 23.02
C VAL A 70 -14.26 -5.02 23.73
N ASP A 71 -14.31 -5.19 25.04
CA ASP A 71 -13.27 -5.88 25.79
C ASP A 71 -13.20 -7.38 25.42
N ARG A 72 -14.33 -8.08 25.20
CA ARG A 72 -14.35 -9.47 24.69
C ARG A 72 -13.67 -9.60 23.33
N HIS A 73 -14.01 -8.72 22.38
CA HIS A 73 -13.34 -8.66 21.08
C HIS A 73 -11.84 -8.43 21.25
N CYS A 74 -11.46 -7.47 22.08
CA CYS A 74 -10.08 -7.09 22.27
C CYS A 74 -9.21 -8.18 22.92
N VAL A 75 -9.75 -9.04 23.76
CA VAL A 75 -9.03 -10.21 24.28
C VAL A 75 -8.64 -11.14 23.13
N LYS A 76 -9.58 -11.46 22.23
CA LYS A 76 -9.34 -12.33 21.08
C LYS A 76 -8.33 -11.71 20.11
N LEU A 77 -8.57 -10.47 19.69
CA LEU A 77 -7.75 -9.80 18.69
C LEU A 77 -6.32 -9.55 19.17
N LYS A 78 -6.11 -9.10 20.40
CA LYS A 78 -4.77 -8.91 20.98
C LYS A 78 -3.97 -10.21 21.01
N ALA A 79 -4.58 -11.31 21.34
CA ALA A 79 -3.91 -12.62 21.32
C ALA A 79 -3.46 -13.00 19.89
N ARG A 80 -4.31 -12.76 18.88
CA ARG A 80 -3.95 -12.97 17.45
C ARG A 80 -2.84 -12.05 16.99
N MET A 81 -2.91 -10.75 17.30
CA MET A 81 -1.84 -9.79 16.96
C MET A 81 -0.50 -10.17 17.59
N GLN A 82 -0.49 -10.59 18.86
CA GLN A 82 0.73 -11.07 19.54
C GLN A 82 1.29 -12.32 18.85
N ARG A 83 0.43 -13.28 18.50
CA ARG A 83 0.84 -14.47 17.75
C ARG A 83 1.43 -14.09 16.39
N TYR A 84 0.78 -13.19 15.64
CA TYR A 84 1.27 -12.70 14.36
C TYR A 84 2.66 -12.07 14.49
N ARG A 85 2.86 -11.17 15.45
CA ARG A 85 4.17 -10.58 15.72
C ARG A 85 5.23 -11.64 16.03
N ARG A 86 4.94 -12.57 16.93
CA ARG A 86 5.90 -13.56 17.39
C ARG A 86 6.21 -14.63 16.33
N VAL A 87 5.25 -15.05 15.55
CA VAL A 87 5.39 -16.18 14.62
C VAL A 87 5.71 -15.70 13.21
N TYR A 88 4.98 -14.70 12.72
CA TYR A 88 5.12 -14.21 11.34
C TYR A 88 6.14 -13.09 11.23
N LEU A 89 5.91 -11.96 11.91
CA LEU A 89 6.79 -10.78 11.77
C LEU A 89 8.23 -11.08 12.19
N ALA A 90 8.44 -11.85 13.25
CA ALA A 90 9.78 -12.23 13.70
C ALA A 90 10.60 -12.98 12.62
N ARG A 91 9.94 -13.60 11.65
CA ARG A 91 10.60 -14.29 10.51
C ARG A 91 10.58 -13.44 9.24
N ALA A 92 9.42 -12.87 8.92
CA ALA A 92 9.21 -12.17 7.66
C ALA A 92 9.95 -10.82 7.62
N ALA A 93 9.90 -10.02 8.69
CA ALA A 93 10.47 -8.69 8.69
C ALA A 93 12.00 -8.66 8.43
N PRO A 94 12.84 -9.44 9.13
CA PRO A 94 14.28 -9.46 8.86
C PRO A 94 14.60 -10.03 7.48
N PHE A 95 13.85 -11.04 7.02
CA PHE A 95 14.03 -11.61 5.69
C PHE A 95 13.74 -10.58 4.60
N LEU A 96 12.59 -9.92 4.66
CA LEU A 96 12.18 -8.89 3.70
C LEU A 96 13.13 -7.68 3.76
N ALA A 97 13.64 -7.34 4.95
CA ALA A 97 14.64 -6.29 5.10
C ALA A 97 15.92 -6.60 4.32
N ALA A 98 16.39 -7.85 4.38
CA ALA A 98 17.60 -8.28 3.67
C ALA A 98 17.44 -8.29 2.14
N LEU A 99 16.22 -8.36 1.62
CA LEU A 99 15.93 -8.31 0.19
C LEU A 99 15.90 -6.89 -0.38
N ARG A 100 15.60 -5.89 0.46
CA ARG A 100 15.47 -4.50 0.01
C ARG A 100 16.83 -3.87 -0.24
N PRO A 101 17.08 -3.32 -1.44
CA PRO A 101 18.28 -2.53 -1.67
C PRO A 101 18.24 -1.22 -0.88
N SER A 102 19.40 -0.67 -0.58
CA SER A 102 19.52 0.68 -0.03
C SER A 102 19.02 1.74 -1.03
N GLY A 103 18.48 2.85 -0.52
CA GLY A 103 18.05 3.98 -1.35
C GLY A 103 16.75 3.74 -2.12
N LEU A 104 15.89 2.83 -1.64
CA LEU A 104 14.54 2.71 -2.17
C LEU A 104 13.75 4.01 -2.00
N PRO A 105 12.85 4.34 -2.95
CA PRO A 105 11.87 5.39 -2.73
C PRO A 105 11.07 5.16 -1.45
N ASP A 106 10.73 6.23 -0.76
CA ASP A 106 9.87 6.22 0.41
C ASP A 106 8.38 6.08 0.08
N THR A 107 8.07 5.97 -1.20
CA THR A 107 6.73 5.82 -1.75
C THR A 107 6.52 4.40 -2.27
N VAL A 108 5.44 3.78 -1.82
CA VAL A 108 5.04 2.41 -2.18
C VAL A 108 3.68 2.44 -2.87
N VAL A 109 3.56 1.74 -3.99
CA VAL A 109 2.27 1.49 -4.67
C VAL A 109 1.92 0.01 -4.60
N TYR A 110 0.72 -0.28 -4.12
CA TYR A 110 0.20 -1.62 -3.91
C TYR A 110 -1.13 -1.81 -4.66
N PRO A 111 -1.11 -2.07 -5.98
CA PRO A 111 -2.32 -2.41 -6.71
C PRO A 111 -2.88 -3.75 -6.23
N PHE A 112 -4.20 -3.86 -6.23
CA PHE A 112 -4.96 -5.03 -5.72
C PHE A 112 -4.71 -5.30 -4.23
N GLY A 113 -4.30 -4.26 -3.47
CA GLY A 113 -3.88 -4.42 -2.08
C GLY A 113 -5.03 -4.58 -1.09
N GLY A 114 -6.26 -4.25 -1.46
CA GLY A 114 -7.40 -4.32 -0.55
C GLY A 114 -7.12 -3.67 0.81
N GLY A 115 -7.51 -4.32 1.88
CA GLY A 115 -7.24 -3.93 3.26
C GLY A 115 -5.83 -4.24 3.77
N ASP A 116 -4.92 -4.75 2.93
CA ASP A 116 -3.64 -5.34 3.36
C ASP A 116 -2.51 -4.32 3.59
N LEU A 117 -2.80 -3.22 4.27
CA LEU A 117 -1.77 -2.32 4.79
C LEU A 117 -0.78 -3.06 5.71
N LEU A 118 -1.21 -4.16 6.34
CA LEU A 118 -0.40 -5.00 7.21
C LEU A 118 0.84 -5.55 6.50
N ALA A 119 0.67 -6.12 5.29
CA ALA A 119 1.79 -6.62 4.51
C ALA A 119 2.64 -5.48 3.94
N ALA A 120 2.04 -4.34 3.58
CA ALA A 120 2.78 -3.19 3.09
C ALA A 120 3.74 -2.64 4.17
N LEU A 121 3.28 -2.47 5.40
CA LEU A 121 4.12 -2.04 6.53
C LEU A 121 5.17 -3.09 6.93
N THR A 122 4.87 -4.38 6.76
CA THR A 122 5.85 -5.46 6.99
C THR A 122 6.95 -5.44 5.93
N THR A 123 6.57 -5.23 4.66
CA THR A 123 7.47 -5.29 3.52
C THR A 123 8.31 -4.02 3.39
N TYR A 124 7.73 -2.86 3.66
CA TYR A 124 8.33 -1.53 3.53
C TYR A 124 8.14 -0.70 4.81
N PRO A 125 8.76 -1.10 5.93
CA PRO A 125 8.55 -0.44 7.24
C PRO A 125 9.04 1.02 7.26
N ASP A 126 9.87 1.43 6.31
CA ASP A 126 10.42 2.78 6.21
C ASP A 126 9.66 3.67 5.22
N ALA A 127 8.63 3.13 4.54
CA ALA A 127 7.82 3.89 3.61
C ALA A 127 7.10 5.05 4.32
N ARG A 128 7.20 6.23 3.74
CA ARG A 128 6.49 7.43 4.22
C ARG A 128 5.12 7.58 3.56
N ARG A 129 4.98 7.10 2.34
CA ARG A 129 3.74 7.14 1.56
C ARG A 129 3.43 5.76 1.02
N ILE A 130 2.25 5.26 1.31
CA ILE A 130 1.75 3.99 0.82
C ILE A 130 0.42 4.25 0.13
N THR A 131 0.30 3.86 -1.14
CA THR A 131 -0.97 3.91 -1.87
C THR A 131 -1.43 2.49 -2.17
N THR A 132 -2.56 2.08 -1.59
CA THR A 132 -3.25 0.84 -1.94
C THR A 132 -4.39 1.14 -2.91
N LEU A 133 -4.62 0.27 -3.89
CA LEU A 133 -5.72 0.38 -4.83
C LEU A 133 -6.45 -0.95 -4.90
N SER A 134 -7.79 -0.93 -4.83
CA SER A 134 -8.63 -2.13 -4.96
C SER A 134 -10.07 -1.77 -5.29
N LEU A 135 -10.91 -2.78 -5.46
CA LEU A 135 -12.36 -2.59 -5.67
C LEU A 135 -13.09 -2.16 -4.41
N GLU A 136 -12.57 -2.55 -3.26
CA GLU A 136 -13.17 -2.32 -1.95
C GLU A 136 -13.00 -0.85 -1.55
N LEU A 137 -14.04 -0.28 -0.94
CA LEU A 137 -14.05 1.10 -0.47
C LEU A 137 -13.48 1.18 0.96
N SER A 138 -12.99 2.36 1.36
CA SER A 138 -12.46 2.57 2.71
C SER A 138 -13.52 2.37 3.80
N GLY A 139 -14.73 2.90 3.59
CA GLY A 139 -15.88 2.79 4.51
C GLY A 139 -16.11 4.04 5.36
N ASP A 140 -17.34 4.22 5.87
CA ASP A 140 -17.76 5.38 6.65
C ASP A 140 -17.36 5.27 8.14
N PRO A 141 -16.43 6.12 8.62
CA PRO A 141 -15.93 6.05 9.99
C PRO A 141 -16.96 6.49 11.03
N ARG A 142 -17.99 7.26 10.66
CA ARG A 142 -19.00 7.83 11.57
C ARG A 142 -19.91 6.77 12.18
N ARG A 143 -19.99 5.60 11.55
CA ARG A 143 -20.85 4.50 12.00
C ARG A 143 -20.56 4.04 13.41
N ILE A 144 -19.31 4.11 13.83
CA ILE A 144 -18.93 3.75 15.22
C ILE A 144 -19.62 4.63 16.27
N THR A 145 -20.04 5.85 15.91
CA THR A 145 -20.71 6.76 16.85
C THR A 145 -22.22 6.54 16.96
N THR A 146 -22.82 5.84 15.98
CA THR A 146 -24.27 5.64 15.85
C THR A 146 -24.72 4.19 15.98
N ILE A 147 -23.77 3.24 15.98
CA ILE A 147 -24.05 1.80 16.06
C ILE A 147 -24.64 1.43 17.44
N ASP A 148 -25.67 0.59 17.45
CA ASP A 148 -26.16 -0.03 18.67
C ASP A 148 -25.32 -1.25 19.08
N ASN A 149 -25.53 -1.73 20.30
CA ASN A 149 -24.70 -2.79 20.86
C ASN A 149 -24.89 -4.17 20.21
N GLU A 150 -26.08 -4.48 19.70
CA GLU A 150 -26.32 -5.74 18.98
C GLU A 150 -25.55 -5.75 17.66
N ARG A 151 -25.63 -4.66 16.90
CA ARG A 151 -24.89 -4.50 15.65
C ARG A 151 -23.38 -4.41 15.88
N LEU A 152 -22.96 -3.74 16.96
CA LEU A 152 -21.55 -3.66 17.35
C LEU A 152 -20.96 -5.05 17.58
N ASP A 153 -21.63 -5.90 18.40
CA ASP A 153 -21.15 -7.25 18.70
C ASP A 153 -21.02 -8.09 17.43
N LYS A 154 -22.06 -8.08 16.59
CA LYS A 154 -22.08 -8.78 15.31
C LYS A 154 -20.98 -8.28 14.36
N SER A 155 -20.80 -6.96 14.25
CA SER A 155 -19.80 -6.39 13.35
C SER A 155 -18.37 -6.65 13.82
N LEU A 156 -18.13 -6.63 15.13
CA LEU A 156 -16.82 -7.01 15.69
C LEU A 156 -16.52 -8.49 15.50
N ASP A 157 -17.51 -9.38 15.57
CA ASP A 157 -17.32 -10.80 15.24
C ASP A 157 -17.00 -11.01 13.75
N ILE A 158 -17.63 -10.27 12.83
CA ILE A 158 -17.30 -10.28 11.39
C ILE A 158 -15.86 -9.81 11.18
N VAL A 159 -15.49 -8.68 11.77
CA VAL A 159 -14.12 -8.14 11.70
C VAL A 159 -13.11 -9.15 12.25
N ASP A 160 -13.38 -9.74 13.42
CA ASP A 160 -12.51 -10.72 14.06
C ASP A 160 -12.34 -11.98 13.22
N HIS A 161 -13.41 -12.49 12.60
CA HIS A 161 -13.36 -13.63 11.69
C HIS A 161 -12.46 -13.32 10.47
N ASN A 162 -12.73 -12.23 9.80
CA ASN A 162 -12.10 -11.86 8.54
C ASN A 162 -10.63 -11.40 8.71
N ILE A 163 -10.36 -10.56 9.71
CA ILE A 163 -8.98 -10.19 10.11
C ILE A 163 -8.21 -11.41 10.61
N GLY A 164 -8.90 -12.38 11.22
CA GLY A 164 -8.30 -13.64 11.63
C GLY A 164 -7.60 -14.36 10.49
N GLY A 165 -8.17 -14.35 9.29
CA GLY A 165 -7.55 -14.87 8.06
C GLY A 165 -6.24 -14.15 7.74
N LEU A 166 -6.27 -12.81 7.70
CA LEU A 166 -5.10 -11.99 7.40
C LEU A 166 -3.99 -12.18 8.45
N LEU A 167 -4.32 -12.23 9.73
CA LEU A 167 -3.35 -12.43 10.82
C LEU A 167 -2.83 -13.87 10.96
N THR A 168 -3.50 -14.86 10.35
CA THR A 168 -3.12 -16.28 10.45
C THR A 168 -2.53 -16.78 9.15
N ALA A 169 -3.23 -16.53 8.06
CA ALA A 169 -2.91 -17.02 6.74
C ALA A 169 -2.12 -16.00 5.89
N ASN A 170 -2.05 -14.76 6.33
CA ASN A 170 -1.41 -13.65 5.64
C ASN A 170 -2.00 -13.36 4.25
N ASP A 171 -3.26 -13.68 4.06
CA ASP A 171 -4.06 -13.31 2.89
C ASP A 171 -5.51 -13.00 3.29
N SER A 172 -6.21 -12.32 2.39
CA SER A 172 -7.64 -12.13 2.42
C SER A 172 -8.15 -12.09 0.99
N THR A 173 -9.38 -12.55 0.78
CA THR A 173 -10.03 -12.50 -0.53
C THR A 173 -10.90 -11.26 -0.65
N THR A 174 -11.18 -10.81 -1.87
CA THR A 174 -12.17 -9.75 -2.11
C THR A 174 -13.52 -10.08 -1.48
N GLU A 175 -13.96 -11.34 -1.54
CA GLU A 175 -15.20 -11.77 -0.89
C GLU A 175 -15.18 -11.52 0.62
N THR A 176 -14.12 -11.95 1.32
CA THR A 176 -13.92 -11.69 2.76
C THR A 176 -13.93 -10.19 3.09
N LEU A 177 -13.25 -9.37 2.26
CA LEU A 177 -13.19 -7.93 2.44
C LEU A 177 -14.56 -7.28 2.20
N MET A 178 -15.32 -7.77 1.21
CA MET A 178 -16.65 -7.29 0.90
C MET A 178 -17.68 -7.69 1.97
N ASP A 179 -17.56 -8.88 2.56
CA ASP A 179 -18.39 -9.30 3.70
C ASP A 179 -18.18 -8.37 4.90
N THR A 180 -16.94 -7.98 5.16
CA THR A 180 -16.65 -6.99 6.23
C THR A 180 -17.29 -5.64 5.91
N GLN A 181 -17.32 -5.22 4.65
CA GLN A 181 -17.96 -3.99 4.20
C GLN A 181 -19.48 -3.99 4.34
N GLN A 182 -20.13 -5.16 4.32
CA GLN A 182 -21.56 -5.31 4.56
C GLN A 182 -21.95 -5.16 6.04
N GLY A 183 -20.98 -5.18 6.94
CA GLY A 183 -21.20 -4.89 8.36
C GLY A 183 -21.50 -3.41 8.63
N ASP A 184 -21.81 -3.13 9.89
CA ASP A 184 -22.10 -1.75 10.36
C ASP A 184 -20.81 -0.99 10.74
N LEU A 185 -19.64 -1.60 10.67
CA LEU A 185 -18.33 -0.95 10.85
C LEU A 185 -17.62 -0.77 9.51
N PRO A 186 -16.78 0.27 9.35
CA PRO A 186 -16.12 0.54 8.08
C PRO A 186 -15.16 -0.58 7.70
N GLY A 187 -15.38 -1.19 6.53
CA GLY A 187 -14.69 -2.39 6.09
C GLY A 187 -13.18 -2.26 6.05
N GLN A 188 -12.63 -1.59 5.02
CA GLN A 188 -11.19 -1.53 4.81
C GLN A 188 -10.47 -0.70 5.89
N LEU A 189 -11.10 0.37 6.38
CA LEU A 189 -10.53 1.20 7.45
C LEU A 189 -10.25 0.37 8.71
N SER A 190 -11.12 -0.58 9.06
CA SER A 190 -10.91 -1.50 10.18
C SER A 190 -9.60 -2.29 10.03
N TYR A 191 -9.30 -2.80 8.83
CA TYR A 191 -8.05 -3.50 8.55
C TYR A 191 -6.83 -2.57 8.64
N PHE A 192 -6.95 -1.34 8.12
CA PHE A 192 -5.86 -0.36 8.19
C PHE A 192 -5.50 -0.04 9.64
N LEU A 193 -6.50 0.17 10.49
CA LEU A 193 -6.29 0.46 11.90
C LEU A 193 -5.69 -0.72 12.67
N VAL A 194 -6.11 -1.95 12.37
CA VAL A 194 -5.47 -3.16 12.94
C VAL A 194 -4.02 -3.28 12.46
N ALA A 195 -3.73 -2.98 11.19
CA ALA A 195 -2.37 -2.96 10.68
C ALA A 195 -1.48 -1.95 11.42
N LEU A 196 -2.01 -0.74 11.68
CA LEU A 196 -1.32 0.25 12.51
C LEU A 196 -1.02 -0.30 13.90
N ALA A 197 -2.04 -0.87 14.57
CA ALA A 197 -1.88 -1.44 15.91
C ALA A 197 -0.83 -2.55 15.95
N VAL A 198 -0.80 -3.44 14.95
CA VAL A 198 0.20 -4.51 14.84
C VAL A 198 1.62 -3.95 14.73
N HIS A 199 1.81 -2.86 14.01
CA HIS A 199 3.13 -2.27 13.77
C HIS A 199 3.52 -1.17 14.78
N GLY A 200 2.68 -0.90 15.80
CA GLY A 200 2.98 0.11 16.82
C GLY A 200 2.83 1.55 16.32
N PHE A 201 1.92 1.78 15.38
CA PHE A 201 1.52 3.11 14.92
C PHE A 201 0.15 3.50 15.45
N GLU A 202 -0.11 4.80 15.54
CA GLU A 202 -1.40 5.38 15.89
C GLU A 202 -1.92 6.33 14.81
N PRO A 203 -3.25 6.41 14.59
CA PRO A 203 -3.84 7.36 13.64
C PRO A 203 -3.74 8.79 14.16
N VAL A 204 -3.40 9.71 13.26
CA VAL A 204 -3.30 11.16 13.53
C VAL A 204 -4.48 11.90 12.90
N SER A 205 -4.72 11.69 11.60
CA SER A 205 -5.88 12.26 10.90
C SER A 205 -6.44 11.27 9.89
N LEU A 206 -7.72 11.44 9.58
CA LEU A 206 -8.42 10.66 8.54
C LEU A 206 -9.27 11.62 7.71
N ARG A 207 -9.05 11.62 6.39
CA ARG A 207 -9.81 12.43 5.45
C ARG A 207 -10.21 11.59 4.25
N TYR A 208 -11.25 12.04 3.55
CA TYR A 208 -11.72 11.41 2.32
C TYR A 208 -11.56 12.35 1.14
N PHE A 209 -11.30 11.79 -0.03
CA PHE A 209 -10.98 12.57 -1.22
C PHE A 209 -11.47 11.92 -2.51
N HIS A 210 -11.49 12.66 -3.59
CA HIS A 210 -11.44 12.12 -4.94
C HIS A 210 -10.18 12.61 -5.68
N VAL A 211 -9.78 11.84 -6.68
CA VAL A 211 -8.67 12.20 -7.56
C VAL A 211 -9.23 13.03 -8.70
N GLN A 212 -8.74 14.27 -8.87
CA GLN A 212 -9.14 15.17 -9.94
C GLN A 212 -8.54 14.76 -11.29
N PRO A 213 -9.05 15.26 -12.42
CA PRO A 213 -8.54 14.93 -13.75
C PRO A 213 -7.05 15.20 -13.94
N ASP A 214 -6.49 16.19 -13.25
CA ASP A 214 -5.06 16.52 -13.27
C ASP A 214 -4.20 15.66 -12.31
N GLY A 215 -4.83 14.71 -11.60
CA GLY A 215 -4.18 13.85 -10.61
C GLY A 215 -4.03 14.48 -9.23
N SER A 216 -4.47 15.71 -9.01
CA SER A 216 -4.51 16.31 -7.67
C SER A 216 -5.62 15.70 -6.81
N LEU A 217 -5.52 15.87 -5.49
CA LEU A 217 -6.49 15.35 -4.54
C LEU A 217 -7.43 16.48 -4.08
N HIS A 218 -8.73 16.29 -4.23
CA HIS A 218 -9.72 17.14 -3.63
C HIS A 218 -10.29 16.46 -2.38
N TYR A 219 -10.00 17.02 -1.21
CA TYR A 219 -10.52 16.51 0.05
C TYR A 219 -11.94 17.03 0.28
N TYR A 220 -12.85 16.12 0.62
CA TYR A 220 -14.25 16.43 0.80
C TYR A 220 -14.51 17.25 2.05
N THR A 221 -15.29 18.32 1.89
CA THR A 221 -15.89 19.06 3.00
C THR A 221 -17.16 18.35 3.51
N ALA A 222 -17.66 18.72 4.68
CA ALA A 222 -18.95 18.22 5.18
C ALA A 222 -20.11 18.45 4.18
N ALA A 223 -20.08 19.54 3.44
CA ALA A 223 -21.06 19.83 2.40
C ALA A 223 -20.95 18.86 1.21
N ASP A 224 -19.73 18.52 0.79
CA ASP A 224 -19.50 17.54 -0.27
C ASP A 224 -20.02 16.16 0.13
N VAL A 225 -19.69 15.71 1.35
CA VAL A 225 -20.17 14.43 1.88
C VAL A 225 -21.68 14.38 1.90
N SER A 226 -22.34 15.40 2.44
CA SER A 226 -23.81 15.49 2.50
C SER A 226 -24.45 15.48 1.12
N ALA A 227 -23.88 16.21 0.15
CA ALA A 227 -24.38 16.25 -1.22
C ALA A 227 -24.25 14.88 -1.93
N MET A 228 -23.17 14.14 -1.67
CA MET A 228 -22.96 12.81 -2.24
C MET A 228 -23.92 11.79 -1.65
N GLU A 229 -24.12 11.78 -0.33
CA GLU A 229 -25.05 10.88 0.36
C GLU A 229 -26.50 11.05 -0.11
N SER A 230 -26.94 12.29 -0.35
CA SER A 230 -28.28 12.57 -0.89
C SER A 230 -28.51 11.98 -2.28
N ARG A 231 -27.44 11.78 -3.09
CA ARG A 231 -27.50 11.12 -4.41
C ARG A 231 -27.58 9.60 -4.28
N VAL A 232 -26.78 9.01 -3.39
CA VAL A 232 -26.74 7.55 -3.17
C VAL A 232 -28.08 7.01 -2.67
N ALA A 233 -28.80 7.74 -1.86
CA ALA A 233 -30.13 7.37 -1.40
C ALA A 233 -31.13 7.11 -2.54
N ARG A 234 -30.86 7.61 -3.75
CA ARG A 234 -31.70 7.44 -4.95
C ARG A 234 -31.28 6.33 -5.89
N ALA A 235 -30.04 5.79 -5.75
CA ALA A 235 -29.41 4.91 -6.73
C ALA A 235 -29.13 3.49 -6.20
N ARG A 236 -29.96 2.97 -5.30
CA ARG A 236 -29.72 1.66 -4.66
C ARG A 236 -30.02 0.50 -5.60
N HIS A 237 -28.98 -0.30 -5.94
CA HIS A 237 -29.14 -1.56 -6.68
C HIS A 237 -28.21 -2.67 -6.17
N GLY A 238 -28.80 -3.84 -5.83
CA GLY A 238 -28.10 -5.10 -5.57
C GLY A 238 -27.41 -5.22 -4.20
N LYS A 239 -26.63 -6.29 -4.04
CA LYS A 239 -25.92 -6.60 -2.77
C LYS A 239 -24.83 -5.59 -2.37
N TRP A 240 -24.49 -4.69 -3.26
CA TRP A 240 -23.47 -3.65 -3.08
C TRP A 240 -24.06 -2.31 -2.60
N THR A 241 -25.29 -2.30 -2.11
CA THR A 241 -26.02 -1.09 -1.72
C THR A 241 -26.02 -0.81 -0.23
N SER A 242 -25.05 -1.35 0.50
CA SER A 242 -24.84 -0.98 1.90
C SER A 242 -24.45 0.49 2.01
N PRO A 243 -24.80 1.20 3.08
CA PRO A 243 -24.33 2.56 3.33
C PRO A 243 -22.81 2.73 3.28
N ASP A 244 -22.03 1.66 3.52
CA ASP A 244 -20.58 1.65 3.38
C ASP A 244 -20.09 1.76 1.95
N PHE A 245 -20.95 1.59 0.97
CA PHE A 245 -20.67 1.79 -0.45
C PHE A 245 -20.94 3.22 -0.94
N SER A 246 -21.05 4.18 -0.03
CA SER A 246 -21.11 5.60 -0.41
C SER A 246 -19.78 6.01 -1.05
N GLU A 247 -19.86 6.62 -2.24
CA GLU A 247 -18.69 7.14 -2.93
C GLU A 247 -17.92 8.20 -2.11
N ALA A 248 -18.61 8.87 -1.17
CA ALA A 248 -17.99 9.82 -0.25
C ALA A 248 -16.90 9.18 0.61
N PHE A 249 -17.03 7.89 0.89
CA PHE A 249 -16.07 7.13 1.71
C PHE A 249 -15.29 6.08 0.94
N ALA A 250 -15.15 6.26 -0.38
CA ALA A 250 -14.41 5.34 -1.22
C ALA A 250 -12.89 5.45 -1.04
N ASN A 251 -12.37 6.67 -1.09
CA ASN A 251 -10.94 6.93 -1.02
C ASN A 251 -10.61 7.64 0.29
N SER A 252 -9.63 7.12 1.01
CA SER A 252 -9.21 7.71 2.29
C SER A 252 -7.72 8.03 2.33
N GLU A 253 -7.40 9.09 3.05
CA GLU A 253 -6.05 9.40 3.51
C GLU A 253 -5.98 9.25 5.02
N LEU A 254 -5.17 8.30 5.47
CA LEU A 254 -4.90 8.03 6.88
C LEU A 254 -3.46 8.46 7.18
N VAL A 255 -3.32 9.54 7.94
CA VAL A 255 -2.02 9.99 8.48
C VAL A 255 -1.80 9.30 9.80
N PHE A 256 -0.60 8.77 10.02
CA PHE A 256 -0.24 8.01 11.21
C PHE A 256 1.21 8.24 11.64
N ARG A 257 1.53 7.89 12.88
CA ARG A 257 2.88 8.01 13.46
C ARG A 257 3.16 6.86 14.43
N PRO A 258 4.42 6.63 14.82
CA PRO A 258 4.74 5.70 15.90
C PRO A 258 4.03 6.10 17.21
N VAL A 259 3.54 5.11 17.97
CA VAL A 259 2.89 5.34 19.28
C VAL A 259 3.88 5.96 20.26
N GLY A 260 3.47 7.04 20.92
CA GLY A 260 4.23 7.67 22.01
C GLY A 260 5.52 8.38 21.58
N ALA A 261 5.71 8.64 20.29
CA ALA A 261 6.88 9.35 19.77
C ALA A 261 6.47 10.52 18.87
N ASP A 262 7.21 11.63 18.96
CA ASP A 262 7.19 12.70 17.96
C ASP A 262 7.96 12.25 16.70
N GLY A 263 7.58 11.09 16.16
CA GLY A 263 8.19 10.51 14.98
C GLY A 263 7.63 11.12 13.70
N PRO A 264 8.29 10.89 12.54
CA PRO A 264 7.85 11.42 11.28
C PRO A 264 6.46 10.89 10.92
N LEU A 265 5.60 11.80 10.45
CA LEU A 265 4.29 11.44 9.92
C LEU A 265 4.45 10.58 8.67
N ARG A 266 3.54 9.62 8.53
CA ARG A 266 3.40 8.73 7.38
C ARG A 266 1.99 8.82 6.85
N VAL A 267 1.83 8.54 5.57
CA VAL A 267 0.55 8.67 4.89
C VAL A 267 0.20 7.35 4.21
N HIS A 268 -0.95 6.82 4.51
CA HIS A 268 -1.58 5.77 3.74
C HIS A 268 -2.77 6.35 2.95
N ARG A 269 -2.76 6.20 1.64
CA ARG A 269 -3.88 6.50 0.77
C ARG A 269 -4.48 5.22 0.23
N HIS A 270 -5.76 5.05 0.43
CA HIS A 270 -6.52 3.98 -0.19
C HIS A 270 -7.40 4.56 -1.30
N ILE A 271 -7.36 3.95 -2.48
CA ILE A 271 -8.17 4.35 -3.63
C ILE A 271 -9.06 3.18 -4.04
N GLY A 272 -10.37 3.33 -3.82
CA GLY A 272 -11.40 2.41 -4.26
C GLY A 272 -11.61 2.54 -5.76
N ALA A 273 -11.03 1.63 -6.56
CA ALA A 273 -11.07 1.72 -8.01
C ALA A 273 -11.02 0.37 -8.70
N ASN A 274 -11.74 0.28 -9.81
CA ASN A 274 -11.59 -0.83 -10.76
C ASN A 274 -10.36 -0.56 -11.64
N LEU A 275 -9.32 -1.42 -11.52
CA LEU A 275 -8.06 -1.28 -12.24
C LEU A 275 -8.06 -1.90 -13.64
N ARG A 276 -9.21 -2.39 -14.12
CA ARG A 276 -9.33 -2.85 -15.51
C ARG A 276 -9.16 -1.70 -16.50
N ASP A 277 -8.59 -1.98 -17.64
CA ASP A 277 -8.26 -0.98 -18.68
C ASP A 277 -9.48 -0.19 -19.19
N ASP A 278 -10.67 -0.79 -19.19
CA ASP A 278 -11.91 -0.11 -19.55
C ASP A 278 -12.32 0.96 -18.53
N SER A 279 -12.00 0.75 -17.26
CA SER A 279 -12.28 1.68 -16.15
C SER A 279 -11.07 2.59 -15.84
N LEU A 280 -9.88 2.01 -15.81
CA LEU A 280 -8.62 2.73 -15.60
C LEU A 280 -8.13 3.31 -16.93
N LYS A 281 -8.67 4.46 -17.35
CA LYS A 281 -8.29 5.12 -18.60
C LYS A 281 -6.84 5.57 -18.58
N GLN A 282 -6.16 5.54 -19.76
CA GLN A 282 -4.73 5.86 -19.89
C GLN A 282 -4.37 7.25 -19.34
N ASP A 283 -5.18 8.25 -19.64
CA ASP A 283 -5.01 9.63 -19.16
C ASP A 283 -6.07 9.98 -18.09
N GLY A 284 -6.54 8.95 -17.40
CA GLY A 284 -7.51 9.12 -16.32
C GLY A 284 -6.85 9.61 -15.03
N PRO A 285 -7.66 10.13 -14.11
CA PRO A 285 -7.20 10.75 -12.86
C PRO A 285 -6.24 9.87 -12.07
N ILE A 286 -6.59 8.58 -11.91
CA ILE A 286 -5.82 7.65 -11.07
C ILE A 286 -4.42 7.41 -11.62
N LEU A 287 -4.26 7.17 -12.93
CA LEU A 287 -2.93 6.99 -13.51
C LEU A 287 -2.14 8.30 -13.52
N THR A 288 -2.79 9.44 -13.69
CA THR A 288 -2.15 10.76 -13.58
C THR A 288 -1.64 10.98 -12.15
N TYR A 289 -2.44 10.70 -11.13
CA TYR A 289 -2.02 10.72 -9.73
C TYR A 289 -0.86 9.76 -9.46
N LEU A 290 -0.93 8.52 -9.93
CA LEU A 290 0.14 7.54 -9.71
C LEU A 290 1.46 7.98 -10.38
N ARG A 291 1.40 8.53 -11.59
CA ARG A 291 2.59 9.07 -12.29
C ARG A 291 3.21 10.25 -11.55
N SER A 292 2.40 11.10 -10.90
CA SER A 292 2.89 12.21 -10.10
C SER A 292 3.70 11.77 -8.88
N GLN A 293 3.58 10.51 -8.45
CA GLN A 293 4.39 9.95 -7.37
C GLN A 293 5.84 9.69 -7.78
N GLY A 294 6.17 9.77 -9.07
CA GLY A 294 7.51 9.55 -9.59
C GLY A 294 7.94 8.08 -9.49
N ARG A 295 9.19 7.86 -9.09
CA ARG A 295 9.73 6.50 -8.90
C ARG A 295 9.23 5.93 -7.58
N VAL A 296 8.81 4.67 -7.60
CA VAL A 296 8.18 4.00 -6.46
C VAL A 296 8.80 2.62 -6.19
N ALA A 297 8.68 2.14 -4.98
CA ALA A 297 8.68 0.72 -4.69
C ALA A 297 7.25 0.17 -4.90
N ALA A 298 7.12 -1.11 -5.20
CA ALA A 298 5.83 -1.72 -5.44
C ALA A 298 5.70 -3.06 -4.72
N MET A 299 4.47 -3.49 -4.54
CA MET A 299 4.17 -4.87 -4.16
C MET A 299 2.83 -5.32 -4.73
N THR A 300 2.70 -6.63 -4.89
CA THR A 300 1.41 -7.32 -5.04
C THR A 300 1.46 -8.62 -4.26
N LYS A 301 0.31 -9.01 -3.75
CA LYS A 301 0.17 -10.26 -3.01
C LYS A 301 -1.26 -10.75 -3.19
N ALA A 302 -1.41 -12.01 -3.59
CA ALA A 302 -2.71 -12.61 -3.83
C ALA A 302 -3.60 -11.80 -4.80
N ALA A 303 -2.99 -11.24 -5.84
CA ALA A 303 -3.62 -10.30 -6.78
C ALA A 303 -4.40 -11.00 -7.91
N SER A 304 -4.86 -12.22 -7.69
CA SER A 304 -5.71 -13.00 -8.64
C SER A 304 -5.16 -13.01 -10.08
N TYR A 305 -3.82 -12.95 -10.22
CA TYR A 305 -3.12 -12.92 -11.51
C TYR A 305 -3.51 -11.77 -12.45
N CYS A 306 -4.03 -10.69 -11.87
CA CYS A 306 -4.47 -9.53 -12.65
C CYS A 306 -3.35 -8.92 -13.49
N LEU A 307 -2.09 -8.93 -13.00
CA LEU A 307 -0.96 -8.42 -13.78
C LEU A 307 -0.60 -9.29 -14.99
N TRP A 308 -1.13 -10.51 -15.10
CA TRP A 308 -1.02 -11.37 -16.28
C TRP A 308 -2.09 -11.05 -17.31
N ASN A 309 -3.29 -10.73 -16.85
CA ASN A 309 -4.43 -10.50 -17.70
C ASN A 309 -4.24 -9.23 -18.53
N PRO A 310 -4.37 -9.28 -19.88
CA PRO A 310 -4.21 -8.12 -20.76
C PRO A 310 -5.20 -6.99 -20.45
N ARG A 311 -6.32 -7.28 -19.78
CA ARG A 311 -7.30 -6.26 -19.35
C ARG A 311 -6.80 -5.36 -18.22
N PHE A 312 -5.62 -5.63 -17.66
CA PHE A 312 -4.97 -4.82 -16.63
C PHE A 312 -3.60 -4.29 -17.12
N SER A 313 -3.46 -4.16 -18.44
CA SER A 313 -2.21 -3.73 -19.05
C SER A 313 -1.77 -2.33 -18.61
N ARG A 314 -2.71 -1.42 -18.38
CA ARG A 314 -2.40 -0.03 -17.98
C ARG A 314 -1.74 0.08 -16.62
N ILE A 315 -2.27 -0.62 -15.62
CA ILE A 315 -1.62 -0.63 -14.29
C ILE A 315 -0.30 -1.40 -14.31
N ARG A 316 -0.19 -2.48 -15.08
CA ARG A 316 1.08 -3.20 -15.29
C ARG A 316 2.12 -2.29 -15.94
N ASN A 317 1.77 -1.58 -17.01
CA ASN A 317 2.68 -0.67 -17.71
C ASN A 317 3.10 0.51 -16.83
N TYR A 318 2.19 1.03 -15.98
CA TYR A 318 2.56 2.01 -14.97
C TYR A 318 3.65 1.46 -14.04
N LEU A 319 3.48 0.25 -13.51
CA LEU A 319 4.49 -0.38 -12.64
C LEU A 319 5.82 -0.53 -13.37
N LEU A 320 5.82 -1.09 -14.58
CA LEU A 320 7.02 -1.27 -15.39
C LEU A 320 7.77 0.05 -15.66
N SER A 321 7.04 1.15 -15.83
CA SER A 321 7.63 2.46 -16.09
C SER A 321 8.18 3.14 -14.84
N ASN A 322 7.56 2.96 -13.68
CA ASN A 322 7.81 3.78 -12.49
C ASN A 322 8.43 3.01 -11.32
N MET A 323 8.24 1.69 -11.22
CA MET A 323 8.83 0.94 -10.13
C MET A 323 10.33 0.72 -10.30
N VAL A 324 11.04 0.71 -9.18
CA VAL A 324 12.47 0.37 -9.13
C VAL A 324 12.70 -1.00 -8.51
N PHE A 325 11.77 -1.42 -7.66
CA PHE A 325 11.84 -2.65 -6.88
C PHE A 325 10.43 -3.09 -6.52
N MET A 326 10.16 -4.37 -6.60
CA MET A 326 8.87 -4.96 -6.26
C MET A 326 9.06 -6.29 -5.53
N ILE A 327 8.28 -6.50 -4.47
CA ILE A 327 8.09 -7.81 -3.85
C ILE A 327 6.68 -8.29 -4.18
N SER A 328 6.58 -9.53 -4.65
CA SER A 328 5.30 -10.16 -4.98
C SER A 328 5.33 -11.66 -4.67
N ASP A 329 4.18 -12.29 -4.80
CA ASP A 329 4.07 -13.73 -5.01
C ASP A 329 3.99 -14.05 -6.52
N GLY A 330 3.54 -15.25 -6.89
CA GLY A 330 3.31 -15.65 -8.28
C GLY A 330 2.26 -14.83 -9.03
N THR A 331 1.59 -13.87 -8.37
CA THR A 331 0.64 -12.95 -9.01
C THR A 331 1.29 -11.63 -9.45
N GLY A 332 2.62 -11.51 -9.34
CA GLY A 332 3.40 -10.36 -9.77
C GLY A 332 3.53 -10.21 -11.29
N ILE A 333 4.54 -9.47 -11.72
CA ILE A 333 4.82 -9.22 -13.15
C ILE A 333 5.20 -10.56 -13.83
N PRO A 334 4.59 -10.88 -14.99
CA PRO A 334 4.97 -12.05 -15.78
C PRO A 334 6.45 -12.09 -16.13
N PRO A 335 7.14 -13.25 -16.07
CA PRO A 335 8.57 -13.35 -16.30
C PRO A 335 9.04 -12.80 -17.65
N GLU A 336 8.37 -13.17 -18.72
CA GLU A 336 8.72 -12.70 -20.06
C GLU A 336 8.58 -11.18 -20.20
N ILE A 337 7.50 -10.60 -19.67
CA ILE A 337 7.28 -9.15 -19.68
C ILE A 337 8.32 -8.44 -18.84
N ALA A 338 8.65 -8.98 -17.65
CA ALA A 338 9.68 -8.41 -16.81
C ALA A 338 11.03 -8.40 -17.52
N GLN A 339 11.41 -9.47 -18.18
CA GLN A 339 12.66 -9.58 -18.93
C GLN A 339 12.70 -8.62 -20.13
N GLN A 340 11.63 -8.54 -20.92
CA GLN A 340 11.51 -7.63 -22.06
C GLN A 340 11.67 -6.16 -21.65
N GLU A 341 11.18 -5.80 -20.45
CA GLU A 341 11.25 -4.45 -19.90
C GLU A 341 12.51 -4.18 -19.06
N GLY A 342 13.50 -5.07 -19.13
CA GLY A 342 14.81 -4.90 -18.48
C GLY A 342 14.79 -5.11 -16.97
N PHE A 343 13.89 -5.95 -16.46
CA PHE A 343 13.87 -6.35 -15.07
C PHE A 343 14.49 -7.74 -14.88
N VAL A 344 15.13 -7.91 -13.74
CA VAL A 344 15.60 -9.20 -13.23
C VAL A 344 14.66 -9.66 -12.13
N GLN A 345 14.34 -10.94 -12.14
CA GLN A 345 13.50 -11.57 -11.13
C GLN A 345 14.29 -12.61 -10.35
N GLU A 346 14.15 -12.60 -9.01
CA GLU A 346 14.74 -13.57 -8.09
C GLU A 346 13.64 -14.31 -7.33
N THR A 347 13.75 -15.63 -7.28
CA THR A 347 12.75 -16.51 -6.68
C THR A 347 13.17 -17.00 -5.31
N TYR A 348 12.20 -17.13 -4.41
CA TYR A 348 12.35 -17.68 -3.06
C TYR A 348 11.24 -18.66 -2.76
N GLY A 349 11.54 -19.75 -2.04
CA GLY A 349 10.59 -20.83 -1.79
C GLY A 349 10.35 -21.70 -3.03
N SER A 350 9.18 -22.26 -3.15
CA SER A 350 8.82 -23.16 -4.25
C SER A 350 7.47 -22.80 -4.84
N PHE A 351 7.41 -22.68 -6.16
CA PHE A 351 6.18 -22.50 -6.90
C PHE A 351 5.71 -23.85 -7.46
N LYS A 352 4.51 -24.33 -7.06
CA LYS A 352 3.97 -25.63 -7.48
C LYS A 352 2.79 -25.51 -8.45
N GLY A 353 2.44 -24.31 -8.80
CA GLY A 353 1.34 -24.00 -9.68
C GLY A 353 0.47 -22.87 -9.15
N ALA A 354 -0.33 -22.28 -10.03
CA ALA A 354 -1.28 -21.25 -9.66
C ALA A 354 -2.43 -21.82 -8.85
N MET A 355 -2.91 -21.06 -7.87
CA MET A 355 -4.26 -21.27 -7.37
C MET A 355 -5.24 -20.94 -8.48
N CYS A 356 -6.13 -21.87 -8.75
CA CYS A 356 -7.24 -21.68 -9.67
C CYS A 356 -8.52 -21.51 -8.88
N PHE A 357 -9.14 -20.34 -9.02
CA PHE A 357 -10.54 -20.11 -8.70
C PHE A 357 -11.29 -20.00 -10.02
N ASP A 358 -12.37 -20.70 -10.23
CA ASP A 358 -13.34 -20.69 -11.34
C ASP A 358 -12.85 -20.46 -12.79
N HIS A 359 -11.82 -19.68 -13.02
CA HIS A 359 -11.23 -19.40 -14.33
C HIS A 359 -9.72 -19.55 -14.24
N CYS A 360 -9.25 -20.79 -14.42
CA CYS A 360 -7.81 -21.06 -14.45
C CYS A 360 -7.15 -20.23 -15.56
N PRO A 361 -6.08 -19.52 -15.23
CA PRO A 361 -5.24 -18.92 -16.25
C PRO A 361 -4.68 -20.01 -17.17
N SER A 362 -4.28 -19.62 -18.36
CA SER A 362 -3.69 -20.53 -19.35
C SER A 362 -2.54 -21.34 -18.73
N THR A 363 -2.31 -22.53 -19.22
CA THR A 363 -1.16 -23.38 -18.84
C THR A 363 0.17 -22.63 -18.99
N GLU A 364 0.25 -21.74 -19.99
CA GLU A 364 1.42 -20.92 -20.33
C GLU A 364 1.99 -20.15 -19.15
N TYR A 365 1.15 -19.48 -18.36
CA TYR A 365 1.69 -18.71 -17.25
C TYR A 365 2.16 -19.58 -16.08
N ASN A 366 1.52 -20.71 -15.83
CA ASN A 366 2.03 -21.71 -14.91
C ASN A 366 3.42 -22.19 -15.32
N ASP A 367 3.62 -22.41 -16.62
CA ASP A 367 4.87 -22.90 -17.17
C ASP A 367 5.96 -21.84 -17.07
N GLN A 368 5.70 -20.60 -17.43
CA GLN A 368 6.66 -19.50 -17.25
C GLN A 368 7.16 -19.38 -15.80
N PHE A 369 6.27 -19.47 -14.80
CA PHE A 369 6.68 -19.42 -13.39
C PHE A 369 7.37 -20.68 -12.93
N LYS A 370 6.92 -21.87 -13.33
CA LYS A 370 7.63 -23.11 -13.02
C LYS A 370 9.06 -23.07 -13.56
N ASP A 371 9.23 -22.61 -14.80
CA ASP A 371 10.53 -22.47 -15.44
C ASP A 371 11.39 -21.43 -14.70
N LEU A 372 10.83 -20.29 -14.32
CA LEU A 372 11.54 -19.28 -13.55
C LEU A 372 12.08 -19.84 -12.23
N TRP A 373 11.26 -20.62 -11.48
CA TRP A 373 11.69 -21.25 -10.22
C TRP A 373 12.65 -22.41 -10.43
N ALA A 374 12.47 -23.20 -11.49
CA ALA A 374 13.33 -24.34 -11.81
C ALA A 374 14.74 -23.93 -12.24
N ASN A 375 14.85 -22.82 -12.97
CA ASN A 375 16.12 -22.34 -13.53
C ASN A 375 16.91 -21.41 -12.60
N GLN A 376 16.48 -21.25 -11.34
CA GLN A 376 17.18 -20.44 -10.35
C GLN A 376 17.67 -21.25 -9.14
N PRO A 377 18.69 -20.73 -8.42
CA PRO A 377 19.11 -21.34 -7.16
C PRO A 377 17.95 -21.46 -6.19
N GLN A 378 17.83 -22.62 -5.54
CA GLN A 378 16.79 -22.86 -4.55
C GLN A 378 17.06 -22.06 -3.27
N ARG A 379 16.32 -20.95 -3.09
CA ARG A 379 16.39 -20.08 -1.91
C ARG A 379 15.23 -20.39 -0.97
N LYS A 380 15.55 -20.71 0.30
CA LYS A 380 14.54 -21.06 1.29
C LYS A 380 13.67 -19.85 1.64
N LEU A 381 12.36 -20.08 1.80
CA LEU A 381 11.40 -19.13 2.35
C LEU A 381 10.76 -19.75 3.60
N GLY A 382 10.99 -19.17 4.77
CA GLY A 382 10.58 -19.72 6.06
C GLY A 382 9.21 -19.23 6.56
N PHE A 383 8.44 -18.52 5.72
CA PHE A 383 7.12 -18.00 6.06
C PHE A 383 6.23 -17.95 4.82
N ARG A 384 4.93 -17.90 5.04
CA ARG A 384 3.95 -17.75 3.98
C ARG A 384 3.94 -16.33 3.41
N TYR A 385 3.93 -16.21 2.08
CA TYR A 385 3.75 -14.94 1.39
C TYR A 385 2.80 -15.17 0.21
N GLY A 386 1.73 -14.38 0.16
CA GLY A 386 0.73 -14.48 -0.89
C GLY A 386 -0.10 -15.75 -0.90
N TYR A 387 -0.56 -16.13 -2.06
CA TYR A 387 -1.32 -17.37 -2.24
C TYR A 387 -0.49 -18.59 -1.86
N VAL A 388 -1.16 -19.51 -1.18
CA VAL A 388 -0.63 -20.84 -0.90
C VAL A 388 -1.43 -21.79 -1.78
N ASP A 389 -0.75 -22.64 -2.55
CA ASP A 389 -1.41 -23.76 -3.15
C ASP A 389 -1.90 -24.76 -2.08
N SER A 390 -2.75 -25.69 -2.48
CA SER A 390 -3.27 -26.73 -1.58
C SER A 390 -2.18 -27.61 -0.92
N LYS A 391 -0.91 -27.44 -1.33
CA LYS A 391 0.24 -28.22 -0.88
C LYS A 391 1.22 -27.41 -0.04
N SER A 392 0.80 -26.23 0.45
CA SER A 392 1.60 -25.38 1.35
C SER A 392 2.93 -24.92 0.74
N SER A 393 3.00 -24.68 -0.56
CA SER A 393 4.18 -24.06 -1.15
C SER A 393 4.23 -22.57 -0.80
N TYR A 394 5.32 -22.15 -0.15
CA TYR A 394 5.59 -20.75 0.09
C TYR A 394 6.45 -20.24 -1.06
N HIS A 395 6.04 -19.15 -1.69
CA HIS A 395 6.81 -18.57 -2.77
C HIS A 395 6.76 -17.04 -2.72
N LEU A 396 7.89 -16.43 -3.05
CA LEU A 396 8.09 -14.99 -3.11
C LEU A 396 8.97 -14.66 -4.31
N LEU A 397 8.63 -13.59 -4.98
CA LEU A 397 9.30 -13.07 -6.16
C LEU A 397 9.78 -11.65 -5.89
N VAL A 398 11.07 -11.41 -6.10
CA VAL A 398 11.66 -10.07 -6.15
C VAL A 398 11.84 -9.67 -7.59
N THR A 399 11.31 -8.52 -8.00
CA THR A 399 11.50 -7.94 -9.32
C THR A 399 12.21 -6.60 -9.19
N ARG A 400 13.34 -6.41 -9.88
CA ARG A 400 14.13 -5.18 -9.83
C ARG A 400 14.73 -4.85 -11.19
N ARG A 401 14.97 -3.57 -11.46
CA ARG A 401 15.67 -3.21 -12.69
C ARG A 401 17.04 -3.86 -12.73
N ALA A 402 17.41 -4.37 -13.91
CA ALA A 402 18.75 -4.86 -14.12
C ALA A 402 19.76 -3.71 -13.89
N PRO A 403 20.92 -3.97 -13.29
CA PRO A 403 21.98 -2.98 -13.26
C PRO A 403 22.35 -2.61 -14.70
N PRO A 404 22.72 -1.33 -14.97
CA PRO A 404 23.17 -0.96 -16.30
C PRO A 404 24.31 -1.87 -16.71
N THR A 405 24.20 -2.48 -17.87
CA THR A 405 25.29 -3.27 -18.45
C THR A 405 26.49 -2.32 -18.60
N LYS A 406 27.58 -2.59 -17.90
CA LYS A 406 28.83 -1.86 -18.13
C LYS A 406 29.24 -2.20 -19.56
N LEU A 407 29.06 -1.25 -20.46
CA LEU A 407 29.65 -1.29 -21.80
C LEU A 407 31.16 -1.16 -21.71
#